data_1bfc5e9ae1a27b9881bcb501b0627816
#
_entry.id   1bfc5e9ae1a27b9881bcb501b0627816
#
_cell.length_a   1.000
_cell.length_b   1.000
_cell.length_c   1.000
_cell.angle_alpha   90.00
_cell.angle_beta   90.00
_cell.angle_gamma   90.00
#
_symmetry.space_group_name_H-M   'P 1'
#
loop_
_entity.id
_entity.type
_entity.pdbx_description
1 polymer ?
#
loop_
_entity_poly.entity_id
_entity_poly.type
_entity_poly.pdbx_seq_one_letter_code
_entity_poly.pdbx_strand_id
1 'polypeptide(L)'
;MILPRKFFNRDTLKVAQELLGCILVRKIGKQVVKAVITETEAYKGENDLASHASKGRTPRTELMFGEAGYAYIYLIYGMYHCFNIVTEKKDYPAAVLIRSVEITENSPFRKGRWPKARGIFKSSSNPSFPKGEAIKLNGPGKICRELKIDKELNGWDITRAPKQSLVRGVAKGAKLWIERGIKISPEDIKRSQRVGVDYAKHCRHYLWRFGIK
;
A
#
# COMPACT_ATOMS: atom_id res chain seq x y z
N MET A 1 -6.34 0.84 -16.45
CA MET A 1 -5.23 -0.07 -16.91
C MET A 1 -4.36 -0.39 -15.71
N ILE A 2 -4.06 -1.69 -15.47
CA ILE A 2 -3.18 -2.14 -14.38
C ILE A 2 -1.76 -1.69 -14.67
N LEU A 3 -1.03 -1.27 -13.62
CA LEU A 3 0.37 -0.87 -13.75
C LEU A 3 1.24 -2.12 -14.00
N PRO A 4 2.05 -2.12 -15.07
CA PRO A 4 2.91 -3.25 -15.40
C PRO A 4 4.16 -3.29 -14.50
N ARG A 5 4.84 -4.46 -14.41
CA ARG A 5 6.07 -4.64 -13.62
C ARG A 5 7.14 -3.60 -13.91
N LYS A 6 7.32 -3.21 -15.18
CA LYS A 6 8.26 -2.16 -15.58
C LYS A 6 8.02 -0.80 -14.90
N PHE A 7 6.81 -0.53 -14.42
CA PHE A 7 6.50 0.68 -13.65
C PHE A 7 7.19 0.64 -12.29
N PHE A 8 7.22 -0.52 -11.66
CA PHE A 8 7.80 -0.71 -10.32
C PHE A 8 9.31 -0.97 -10.37
N ASN A 9 9.83 -1.56 -11.46
CA ASN A 9 11.26 -1.82 -11.67
C ASN A 9 12.00 -0.56 -12.10
N ARG A 10 11.96 0.46 -11.24
CA ARG A 10 12.59 1.78 -11.43
C ARG A 10 12.98 2.35 -10.08
N ASP A 11 13.65 3.50 -10.11
CA ASP A 11 14.00 4.26 -8.90
C ASP A 11 12.82 4.41 -7.92
N THR A 12 13.04 3.97 -6.69
CA THR A 12 12.02 3.90 -5.64
C THR A 12 11.37 5.24 -5.35
N LEU A 13 12.16 6.33 -5.35
CA LEU A 13 11.65 7.68 -5.07
C LEU A 13 10.72 8.16 -6.18
N LYS A 14 11.06 7.83 -7.44
CA LYS A 14 10.18 8.12 -8.59
C LYS A 14 8.90 7.32 -8.52
N VAL A 15 9.01 6.01 -8.23
CA VAL A 15 7.83 5.15 -8.09
C VAL A 15 6.92 5.65 -6.96
N ALA A 16 7.48 6.02 -5.81
CA ALA A 16 6.71 6.54 -4.67
C ALA A 16 5.92 7.80 -5.04
N GLN A 17 6.52 8.73 -5.78
CA GLN A 17 5.84 9.96 -6.23
C GLN A 17 4.78 9.66 -7.30
N GLU A 18 5.09 8.80 -8.28
CA GLU A 18 4.17 8.47 -9.36
C GLU A 18 3.02 7.52 -8.95
N LEU A 19 3.10 6.89 -7.79
CA LEU A 19 1.99 6.15 -7.18
C LEU A 19 0.92 7.07 -6.60
N LEU A 20 1.24 8.33 -6.30
CA LEU A 20 0.23 9.31 -5.91
C LEU A 20 -0.77 9.50 -7.06
N GLY A 21 -2.05 9.52 -6.72
CA GLY A 21 -3.12 9.59 -7.69
C GLY A 21 -3.47 8.27 -8.40
N CYS A 22 -2.64 7.21 -8.28
CA CYS A 22 -2.98 5.88 -8.75
C CYS A 22 -4.06 5.23 -7.87
N ILE A 23 -4.73 4.21 -8.41
CA ILE A 23 -5.88 3.58 -7.76
C ILE A 23 -5.48 2.21 -7.22
N LEU A 24 -5.45 2.08 -5.91
CA LEU A 24 -5.36 0.79 -5.22
C LEU A 24 -6.70 0.08 -5.35
N VAL A 25 -6.71 -1.12 -5.92
CA VAL A 25 -7.92 -1.91 -6.11
C VAL A 25 -7.82 -3.20 -5.29
N ARG A 26 -8.82 -3.43 -4.46
CA ARG A 26 -8.95 -4.63 -3.65
C ARG A 26 -10.27 -5.35 -3.95
N LYS A 27 -10.19 -6.61 -4.38
CA LYS A 27 -11.36 -7.46 -4.57
C LYS A 27 -11.47 -8.46 -3.41
N ILE A 28 -12.62 -8.46 -2.74
CA ILE A 28 -12.94 -9.35 -1.61
C ILE A 28 -14.26 -10.05 -1.96
N GLY A 29 -14.21 -11.32 -2.31
CA GLY A 29 -15.38 -12.03 -2.84
C GLY A 29 -15.93 -11.36 -4.09
N LYS A 30 -17.20 -10.93 -4.04
CA LYS A 30 -17.87 -10.20 -5.13
C LYS A 30 -17.65 -8.67 -5.07
N GLN A 31 -17.10 -8.15 -3.98
CA GLN A 31 -16.93 -6.72 -3.78
C GLN A 31 -15.58 -6.24 -4.31
N VAL A 32 -15.56 -5.07 -4.96
CA VAL A 32 -14.35 -4.40 -5.44
C VAL A 32 -14.30 -3.02 -4.81
N VAL A 33 -13.21 -2.75 -4.08
CA VAL A 33 -12.89 -1.42 -3.52
C VAL A 33 -11.89 -0.76 -4.41
N LYS A 34 -12.11 0.51 -4.71
CA LYS A 34 -11.14 1.39 -5.39
C LYS A 34 -10.83 2.57 -4.49
N ALA A 35 -9.54 2.79 -4.26
CA ALA A 35 -9.07 3.88 -3.40
C ALA A 35 -7.90 4.59 -4.08
N VAL A 36 -7.95 5.91 -4.14
CA VAL A 36 -6.86 6.75 -4.67
C VAL A 36 -5.73 6.78 -3.64
N ILE A 37 -4.50 6.53 -4.07
CA ILE A 37 -3.31 6.64 -3.22
C ILE A 37 -2.98 8.12 -3.05
N THR A 38 -2.98 8.60 -1.80
CA THR A 38 -2.74 10.01 -1.48
C THR A 38 -1.45 10.25 -0.69
N GLU A 39 -0.85 9.20 -0.12
CA GLU A 39 0.42 9.30 0.59
C GLU A 39 1.23 8.01 0.50
N THR A 40 2.55 8.16 0.30
CA THR A 40 3.52 7.06 0.21
C THR A 40 4.79 7.38 0.98
N GLU A 41 5.56 6.34 1.36
CA GLU A 41 6.93 6.47 1.85
C GLU A 41 7.86 5.53 1.09
N ALA A 42 9.06 6.02 0.76
CA ALA A 42 10.09 5.21 0.10
C ALA A 42 11.10 4.68 1.12
N TYR A 43 11.51 3.42 0.93
CA TYR A 43 12.55 2.73 1.67
C TYR A 43 13.50 2.09 0.66
N LYS A 44 14.77 2.52 0.62
CA LYS A 44 15.64 2.25 -0.52
C LYS A 44 17.04 1.79 -0.11
N GLY A 45 17.33 0.54 -0.40
CA GLY A 45 18.65 -0.04 -0.22
C GLY A 45 19.01 -0.39 1.22
N GLU A 46 20.15 -1.02 1.40
CA GLU A 46 20.68 -1.46 2.70
C GLU A 46 21.27 -0.28 3.50
N ASN A 47 21.67 0.80 2.84
CA ASN A 47 22.18 2.02 3.48
C ASN A 47 21.08 2.89 4.09
N ASP A 48 19.81 2.61 3.80
CA ASP A 48 18.69 3.29 4.44
C ASP A 48 18.41 2.64 5.80
N LEU A 49 18.92 3.21 6.87
CA LEU A 49 18.77 2.72 8.24
C LEU A 49 17.30 2.64 8.72
N ALA A 50 16.38 3.30 8.03
CA ALA A 50 14.96 3.19 8.28
C ALA A 50 14.32 1.97 7.56
N SER A 51 15.02 1.38 6.60
CA SER A 51 14.57 0.19 5.88
C SER A 51 14.83 -1.08 6.71
N HIS A 52 13.92 -2.03 6.65
CA HIS A 52 14.16 -3.37 7.19
C HIS A 52 15.39 -4.03 6.55
N ALA A 53 15.65 -3.73 5.29
CA ALA A 53 16.77 -4.27 4.53
C ALA A 53 18.14 -3.76 5.01
N SER A 54 18.20 -2.73 5.86
CA SER A 54 19.46 -2.28 6.48
C SER A 54 20.14 -3.35 7.33
N LYS A 55 19.41 -4.40 7.68
CA LYS A 55 19.93 -5.59 8.40
C LYS A 55 20.32 -6.73 7.45
N GLY A 56 20.37 -6.46 6.15
CA GLY A 56 20.64 -7.44 5.12
C GLY A 56 19.44 -8.35 4.79
N ARG A 57 19.75 -9.43 4.08
CA ARG A 57 18.78 -10.43 3.63
C ARG A 57 18.46 -11.41 4.76
N THR A 58 17.20 -11.44 5.14
CA THR A 58 16.63 -12.31 6.19
C THR A 58 15.32 -12.91 5.68
N PRO A 59 14.77 -13.96 6.31
CA PRO A 59 13.45 -14.49 5.93
C PRO A 59 12.36 -13.42 5.87
N ARG A 60 12.44 -12.38 6.70
CA ARG A 60 11.49 -11.26 6.71
C ARG A 60 11.69 -10.32 5.52
N THR A 61 12.93 -10.04 5.13
CA THR A 61 13.29 -9.07 4.10
C THR A 61 13.45 -9.69 2.72
N GLU A 62 13.43 -11.01 2.59
CA GLU A 62 13.65 -11.74 1.33
C GLU A 62 12.85 -11.19 0.16
N LEU A 63 11.57 -10.86 0.39
CA LEU A 63 10.72 -10.28 -0.66
C LEU A 63 11.19 -8.91 -1.15
N MET A 64 11.87 -8.13 -0.32
CA MET A 64 12.40 -6.82 -0.74
C MET A 64 13.55 -6.96 -1.74
N PHE A 65 14.26 -8.11 -1.71
CA PHE A 65 15.31 -8.45 -2.69
C PHE A 65 14.75 -9.14 -3.93
N GLY A 66 13.44 -9.40 -3.96
CA GLY A 66 12.77 -10.07 -5.07
C GLY A 66 12.53 -9.13 -6.26
N GLU A 67 11.67 -9.60 -7.18
CA GLU A 67 11.27 -8.79 -8.34
C GLU A 67 10.32 -7.67 -7.92
N ALA A 68 10.41 -6.53 -8.61
CA ALA A 68 9.51 -5.40 -8.43
C ALA A 68 8.04 -5.77 -8.71
N GLY A 69 7.10 -5.10 -8.02
CA GLY A 69 5.67 -5.30 -8.19
C GLY A 69 5.08 -6.44 -7.35
N TYR A 70 5.85 -6.98 -6.41
CA TYR A 70 5.30 -7.87 -5.38
C TYR A 70 4.89 -7.09 -4.14
N ALA A 71 3.81 -7.53 -3.50
CA ALA A 71 3.36 -7.01 -2.22
C ALA A 71 4.27 -7.52 -1.10
N TYR A 72 4.87 -6.60 -0.35
CA TYR A 72 5.60 -6.89 0.88
C TYR A 72 4.77 -6.45 2.07
N ILE A 73 4.21 -7.41 2.80
CA ILE A 73 3.30 -7.15 3.92
C ILE A 73 3.90 -7.71 5.19
N TYR A 74 4.03 -6.85 6.19
CA TYR A 74 4.55 -7.25 7.49
C TYR A 74 3.68 -6.75 8.63
N LEU A 75 3.78 -7.41 9.77
CA LEU A 75 3.09 -7.04 10.99
C LEU A 75 3.97 -6.08 11.80
N ILE A 76 3.37 -4.97 12.28
CA ILE A 76 3.99 -4.01 13.19
C ILE A 76 3.23 -3.99 14.53
N TYR A 77 3.95 -3.88 15.63
CA TYR A 77 3.43 -3.89 17.00
C TYR A 77 2.53 -5.11 17.32
N GLY A 78 2.73 -6.23 16.63
CA GLY A 78 1.96 -7.45 16.85
C GLY A 78 0.50 -7.39 16.39
N MET A 79 0.01 -6.25 15.86
CA MET A 79 -1.42 -6.07 15.60
C MET A 79 -1.77 -5.41 14.26
N TYR A 80 -0.86 -4.68 13.62
CA TYR A 80 -1.16 -3.93 12.40
C TYR A 80 -0.31 -4.42 11.22
N HIS A 81 -0.93 -4.67 10.10
CA HIS A 81 -0.22 -4.93 8.85
C HIS A 81 0.15 -3.62 8.15
N CYS A 82 1.28 -3.64 7.45
CA CYS A 82 1.75 -2.56 6.59
C CYS A 82 1.94 -3.11 5.18
N PHE A 83 1.29 -2.48 4.20
CA PHE A 83 1.35 -2.87 2.80
C PHE A 83 2.38 -2.04 2.07
N ASN A 84 3.39 -2.72 1.53
CA ASN A 84 4.44 -2.15 0.71
C ASN A 84 4.46 -2.83 -0.66
N ILE A 85 5.08 -2.17 -1.63
CA ILE A 85 5.29 -2.68 -2.98
C ILE A 85 6.77 -2.68 -3.25
N VAL A 86 7.32 -3.84 -3.60
CA VAL A 86 8.74 -4.00 -3.97
C VAL A 86 9.02 -3.20 -5.24
N THR A 87 10.16 -2.51 -5.26
CA THR A 87 10.62 -1.67 -6.38
C THR A 87 12.06 -1.99 -6.72
N GLU A 88 12.64 -1.30 -7.72
CA GLU A 88 14.00 -1.52 -8.22
C GLU A 88 14.18 -2.90 -8.88
N LYS A 89 15.40 -3.17 -9.32
CA LYS A 89 15.78 -4.46 -9.88
C LYS A 89 15.90 -5.52 -8.78
N LYS A 90 15.75 -6.78 -9.17
CA LYS A 90 16.03 -7.92 -8.30
C LYS A 90 17.42 -7.79 -7.63
N ASP A 91 17.52 -8.24 -6.40
CA ASP A 91 18.69 -8.20 -5.51
C ASP A 91 19.10 -6.78 -5.05
N TYR A 92 18.30 -5.75 -5.36
CA TYR A 92 18.41 -4.43 -4.75
C TYR A 92 17.18 -4.18 -3.87
N PRO A 93 17.30 -4.23 -2.53
CA PRO A 93 16.15 -4.23 -1.64
C PRO A 93 15.54 -2.84 -1.53
N ALA A 94 14.33 -2.70 -2.03
CA ALA A 94 13.60 -1.45 -1.93
C ALA A 94 12.10 -1.65 -2.00
N ALA A 95 11.35 -0.78 -1.34
CA ALA A 95 9.89 -0.84 -1.35
C ALA A 95 9.26 0.53 -1.12
N VAL A 96 8.02 0.69 -1.56
CA VAL A 96 7.16 1.83 -1.30
C VAL A 96 6.02 1.42 -0.37
N LEU A 97 5.91 2.05 0.79
CA LEU A 97 4.81 1.90 1.73
C LEU A 97 3.62 2.76 1.29
N ILE A 98 2.43 2.18 1.26
CA ILE A 98 1.17 2.91 1.05
C ILE A 98 0.67 3.42 2.40
N ARG A 99 0.66 4.75 2.60
CA ARG A 99 0.35 5.38 3.89
C ARG A 99 -1.04 5.94 4.02
N SER A 100 -1.57 6.50 2.92
CA SER A 100 -2.92 7.05 2.92
C SER A 100 -3.59 6.79 1.59
N VAL A 101 -4.90 6.50 1.65
CA VAL A 101 -5.75 6.35 0.48
C VAL A 101 -7.09 7.03 0.72
N GLU A 102 -7.75 7.45 -0.37
CA GLU A 102 -9.12 7.95 -0.37
C GLU A 102 -10.02 7.03 -1.18
N ILE A 103 -11.09 6.52 -0.55
CA ILE A 103 -12.07 5.65 -1.20
C ILE A 103 -12.99 6.53 -2.05
N THR A 104 -13.04 6.25 -3.36
CA THR A 104 -13.82 7.01 -4.33
C THR A 104 -15.31 6.70 -4.26
N GLU A 105 -16.15 7.65 -4.71
CA GLU A 105 -17.62 7.56 -4.69
C GLU A 105 -18.20 6.33 -5.39
N ASN A 106 -17.54 5.86 -6.42
CA ASN A 106 -17.95 4.68 -7.19
C ASN A 106 -17.56 3.35 -6.54
N SER A 107 -16.99 3.39 -5.32
CA SER A 107 -16.71 2.17 -4.58
C SER A 107 -18.02 1.58 -4.02
N PRO A 108 -18.29 0.28 -4.20
CA PRO A 108 -19.47 -0.39 -3.64
C PRO A 108 -19.57 -0.28 -2.11
N PHE A 109 -18.49 0.12 -1.43
CA PHE A 109 -18.48 0.41 0.01
C PHE A 109 -19.25 1.68 0.38
N ARG A 110 -19.51 2.59 -0.56
CA ARG A 110 -20.32 3.80 -0.31
C ARG A 110 -21.82 3.55 -0.28
N LYS A 111 -22.29 2.45 -0.86
CA LYS A 111 -23.72 2.06 -0.86
C LYS A 111 -24.10 1.21 0.36
N GLY A 112 -23.48 1.46 1.51
CA GLY A 112 -24.01 1.06 2.81
C GLY A 112 -24.15 -0.44 3.05
N ARG A 113 -23.06 -1.16 3.19
CA ARG A 113 -22.92 -2.28 4.14
C ARG A 113 -21.45 -2.69 4.22
N TRP A 114 -20.75 -2.01 5.09
CA TRP A 114 -19.52 -2.55 5.64
C TRP A 114 -19.85 -3.90 6.28
N PRO A 115 -19.17 -5.00 5.94
CA PRO A 115 -19.33 -6.24 6.70
C PRO A 115 -19.01 -5.88 8.15
N LYS A 116 -19.95 -6.08 9.08
CA LYS A 116 -19.73 -5.88 10.50
C LYS A 116 -18.49 -6.67 10.89
N ALA A 117 -17.35 -6.00 11.01
CA ALA A 117 -16.19 -6.55 11.66
C ALA A 117 -16.60 -6.76 13.12
N ARG A 118 -16.82 -8.02 13.51
CA ARG A 118 -17.02 -8.36 14.92
C ARG A 118 -15.78 -7.88 15.66
N GLY A 119 -15.92 -6.83 16.46
CA GLY A 119 -15.14 -6.73 17.68
C GLY A 119 -14.29 -5.52 17.95
N ILE A 120 -14.26 -4.40 17.19
CA ILE A 120 -13.41 -3.24 17.60
C ILE A 120 -14.12 -1.88 17.50
N PHE A 121 -15.29 -1.76 16.94
CA PHE A 121 -16.08 -0.53 17.06
C PHE A 121 -17.23 -0.68 18.05
N LYS A 122 -16.91 -0.52 19.36
CA LYS A 122 -17.87 0.04 20.33
C LYS A 122 -17.81 1.55 20.18
N SER A 123 -18.55 2.07 19.25
CA SER A 123 -19.01 3.45 19.23
C SER A 123 -20.37 3.46 18.58
N SER A 124 -21.32 3.86 19.34
CA SER A 124 -22.70 4.17 19.01
C SER A 124 -22.78 5.02 17.76
N SER A 125 -23.79 4.73 16.95
CA SER A 125 -24.21 5.37 15.72
C SER A 125 -23.53 4.86 14.46
N ASN A 126 -24.33 4.25 13.56
CA ASN A 126 -24.01 4.16 12.14
C ASN A 126 -23.56 5.54 11.66
N PRO A 127 -22.30 5.72 11.21
CA PRO A 127 -22.03 6.91 10.45
C PRO A 127 -22.75 6.73 9.12
N SER A 128 -23.91 7.35 8.99
CA SER A 128 -24.46 7.71 7.71
C SER A 128 -23.46 8.73 7.15
N PHE A 129 -22.53 8.26 6.30
CA PHE A 129 -21.60 9.14 5.62
C PHE A 129 -22.40 10.18 4.83
N PRO A 130 -22.12 11.49 4.98
CA PRO A 130 -22.76 12.51 4.19
C PRO A 130 -22.60 12.19 2.71
N LYS A 131 -23.65 12.36 1.92
CA LYS A 131 -23.56 12.27 0.46
C LYS A 131 -22.54 13.30 0.01
N GLY A 132 -21.41 12.86 -0.55
CA GLY A 132 -20.39 13.74 -1.13
C GLY A 132 -18.99 13.64 -0.53
N GLU A 133 -18.76 13.07 0.66
CA GLU A 133 -17.43 13.02 1.25
C GLU A 133 -16.66 11.73 0.91
N ALA A 134 -15.40 11.88 0.47
CA ALA A 134 -14.48 10.77 0.28
C ALA A 134 -14.05 10.19 1.64
N ILE A 135 -13.99 8.85 1.74
CA ILE A 135 -13.49 8.21 2.97
C ILE A 135 -11.97 8.20 2.91
N LYS A 136 -11.34 9.00 3.76
CA LYS A 136 -9.88 9.04 3.89
C LYS A 136 -9.40 8.03 4.92
N LEU A 137 -8.60 7.06 4.48
CA LEU A 137 -7.87 6.13 5.34
C LEU A 137 -6.44 6.63 5.52
N ASN A 138 -6.20 7.31 6.62
CA ASN A 138 -4.88 7.84 6.97
C ASN A 138 -4.18 6.90 7.96
N GLY A 139 -3.07 6.33 7.54
CA GLY A 139 -2.24 5.38 8.27
C GLY A 139 -2.26 3.96 7.69
N PRO A 140 -1.07 3.32 7.54
CA PRO A 140 -0.92 2.03 6.84
C PRO A 140 -1.70 0.90 7.52
N GLY A 141 -1.76 0.89 8.85
CA GLY A 141 -2.53 -0.09 9.59
C GLY A 141 -4.03 0.02 9.35
N LYS A 142 -4.58 1.25 9.22
CA LYS A 142 -5.98 1.48 8.88
C LYS A 142 -6.31 0.96 7.49
N ILE A 143 -5.45 1.26 6.51
CA ILE A 143 -5.60 0.77 5.13
C ILE A 143 -5.68 -0.75 5.11
N CYS A 144 -4.72 -1.41 5.75
CA CYS A 144 -4.65 -2.86 5.77
C CYS A 144 -5.86 -3.49 6.47
N ARG A 145 -6.29 -2.93 7.60
CA ARG A 145 -7.48 -3.40 8.32
C ARG A 145 -8.74 -3.26 7.49
N GLU A 146 -8.99 -2.07 6.97
CA GLU A 146 -10.22 -1.76 6.24
C GLU A 146 -10.28 -2.50 4.89
N LEU A 147 -9.17 -2.60 4.17
CA LEU A 147 -9.11 -3.31 2.90
C LEU A 147 -8.82 -4.81 3.06
N LYS A 148 -8.77 -5.34 4.29
CA LYS A 148 -8.43 -6.74 4.57
C LYS A 148 -7.15 -7.18 3.83
N ILE A 149 -6.10 -6.38 3.98
CA ILE A 149 -4.77 -6.67 3.46
C ILE A 149 -3.94 -7.22 4.63
N ASP A 150 -3.62 -8.49 4.59
CA ASP A 150 -2.94 -9.23 5.64
C ASP A 150 -1.81 -10.10 5.07
N LYS A 151 -1.23 -10.95 5.92
CA LYS A 151 -0.13 -11.85 5.56
C LYS A 151 -0.43 -12.82 4.41
N GLU A 152 -1.71 -13.12 4.14
CA GLU A 152 -2.07 -14.01 3.02
C GLU A 152 -1.76 -13.38 1.66
N LEU A 153 -1.67 -12.05 1.60
CA LEU A 153 -1.29 -11.32 0.40
C LEU A 153 0.21 -11.00 0.34
N ASN A 154 1.00 -11.44 1.33
CA ASN A 154 2.45 -11.26 1.27
C ASN A 154 3.04 -12.07 0.11
N GLY A 155 3.83 -11.44 -0.76
CA GLY A 155 4.31 -12.05 -2.00
C GLY A 155 3.28 -12.09 -3.14
N TRP A 156 2.15 -11.37 -3.03
CA TRP A 156 1.19 -11.24 -4.12
C TRP A 156 1.73 -10.38 -5.26
N ASP A 157 1.62 -10.87 -6.51
CA ASP A 157 1.99 -10.11 -7.70
C ASP A 157 0.88 -9.12 -8.08
N ILE A 158 1.12 -7.82 -7.80
CA ILE A 158 0.14 -6.76 -8.06
C ILE A 158 0.11 -6.29 -9.51
N THR A 159 1.01 -6.79 -10.35
CA THR A 159 1.13 -6.40 -11.77
C THR A 159 0.25 -7.24 -12.69
N ARG A 160 -0.36 -8.28 -12.17
CA ARG A 160 -1.19 -9.21 -12.94
C ARG A 160 -2.67 -8.90 -12.75
N ALA A 161 -3.38 -8.86 -13.87
CA ALA A 161 -4.84 -8.87 -13.84
C ALA A 161 -5.34 -10.15 -13.16
N PRO A 162 -6.49 -10.10 -12.49
CA PRO A 162 -7.13 -11.28 -11.96
C PRO A 162 -7.62 -12.21 -13.09
N LYS A 163 -6.73 -12.92 -13.73
CA LYS A 163 -7.12 -14.15 -14.45
C LYS A 163 -7.50 -15.18 -13.40
N GLN A 164 -8.48 -16.05 -13.70
CA GLN A 164 -8.82 -17.20 -12.86
C GLN A 164 -7.53 -17.95 -12.49
N SER A 165 -7.00 -17.68 -11.32
CA SER A 165 -5.68 -18.14 -10.93
C SER A 165 -5.80 -19.53 -10.33
N LEU A 166 -5.19 -20.49 -10.99
CA LEU A 166 -4.88 -21.84 -10.55
C LEU A 166 -3.71 -21.89 -9.55
N VAL A 167 -3.58 -20.93 -8.65
CA VAL A 167 -2.58 -21.02 -7.58
C VAL A 167 -3.22 -21.77 -6.42
N ARG A 168 -2.79 -23.03 -6.20
CA ARG A 168 -3.15 -23.84 -5.03
C ARG A 168 -2.69 -23.10 -3.76
N GLY A 169 -3.63 -22.86 -2.83
CA GLY A 169 -3.33 -22.35 -1.48
C GLY A 169 -3.65 -20.89 -1.22
N VAL A 170 -3.97 -20.06 -2.21
CA VAL A 170 -4.45 -18.69 -1.98
C VAL A 170 -5.98 -18.70 -1.88
N ALA A 171 -6.53 -18.12 -0.83
CA ALA A 171 -7.97 -18.03 -0.59
C ALA A 171 -8.72 -17.62 -1.86
N LYS A 172 -9.64 -18.48 -2.35
CA LYS A 172 -10.46 -18.21 -3.52
C LYS A 172 -11.14 -16.85 -3.40
N GLY A 173 -10.68 -15.85 -4.19
CA GLY A 173 -11.39 -14.59 -4.33
C GLY A 173 -10.69 -13.31 -3.88
N ALA A 174 -9.59 -13.37 -3.13
CA ALA A 174 -8.84 -12.18 -2.73
C ALA A 174 -7.91 -11.72 -3.87
N LYS A 175 -8.01 -10.44 -4.29
CA LYS A 175 -7.19 -9.88 -5.38
C LYS A 175 -6.81 -8.45 -5.04
N LEU A 176 -5.55 -8.11 -5.30
CA LEU A 176 -4.96 -6.82 -5.03
C LEU A 176 -4.15 -6.38 -6.25
N TRP A 177 -4.39 -5.17 -6.78
CA TRP A 177 -3.60 -4.58 -7.87
C TRP A 177 -3.67 -3.06 -7.83
N ILE A 178 -2.85 -2.41 -8.65
CA ILE A 178 -2.88 -0.96 -8.82
C ILE A 178 -3.20 -0.62 -10.26
N GLU A 179 -4.17 0.27 -10.43
CA GLU A 179 -4.55 0.84 -11.72
C GLU A 179 -3.96 2.25 -11.86
N ARG A 180 -3.69 2.62 -13.12
CA ARG A 180 -3.35 4.00 -13.44
C ARG A 180 -4.55 4.90 -13.08
N GLY A 181 -4.27 5.98 -12.36
CA GLY A 181 -5.22 7.01 -12.02
C GLY A 181 -4.86 8.35 -12.65
N ILE A 182 -5.03 9.43 -11.90
CA ILE A 182 -4.64 10.79 -12.30
C ILE A 182 -3.14 10.99 -12.07
N LYS A 183 -2.51 11.74 -12.95
CA LYS A 183 -1.12 12.16 -12.78
C LYS A 183 -1.10 13.40 -11.88
N ILE A 184 -0.35 13.32 -10.78
CA ILE A 184 -0.13 14.46 -9.89
C ILE A 184 1.08 15.25 -10.40
N SER A 185 0.94 16.55 -10.52
CA SER A 185 2.03 17.45 -10.90
C SER A 185 3.08 17.52 -9.79
N PRO A 186 4.39 17.63 -10.11
CA PRO A 186 5.45 17.69 -9.10
C PRO A 186 5.27 18.80 -8.07
N GLU A 187 4.72 19.95 -8.48
CA GLU A 187 4.40 21.10 -7.63
C GLU A 187 3.28 20.80 -6.62
N ASP A 188 2.41 19.84 -6.88
CA ASP A 188 1.33 19.40 -5.99
C ASP A 188 1.77 18.28 -5.03
N ILE A 189 3.03 17.85 -5.12
CA ILE A 189 3.58 16.84 -4.23
C ILE A 189 4.28 17.51 -3.05
N LYS A 190 3.74 17.28 -1.86
CA LYS A 190 4.42 17.62 -0.60
C LYS A 190 5.45 16.54 -0.27
N ARG A 191 6.68 16.98 0.09
CA ARG A 191 7.74 16.11 0.60
C ARG A 191 7.94 16.36 2.09
N SER A 192 8.14 15.30 2.86
CA SER A 192 8.37 15.39 4.31
C SER A 192 9.17 14.20 4.81
N GLN A 193 9.58 14.25 6.06
CA GLN A 193 10.22 13.12 6.73
C GLN A 193 9.24 11.96 6.89
N ARG A 194 9.76 10.74 6.85
CA ARG A 194 9.00 9.50 7.11
C ARG A 194 8.57 9.45 8.57
N VAL A 195 7.52 8.69 8.86
CA VAL A 195 6.94 8.58 10.20
C VAL A 195 7.47 7.35 10.93
N GLY A 196 7.83 7.52 12.21
CA GLY A 196 8.26 6.41 13.07
C GLY A 196 9.65 5.87 12.74
N VAL A 197 10.53 6.71 12.20
CA VAL A 197 11.91 6.37 11.81
C VAL A 197 12.98 7.12 12.62
N ASP A 198 12.65 7.61 13.82
CA ASP A 198 13.55 8.41 14.67
C ASP A 198 14.85 7.67 15.00
N TYR A 199 14.80 6.34 15.07
CA TYR A 199 15.95 5.47 15.28
C TYR A 199 16.95 5.43 14.13
N ALA A 200 16.59 5.92 12.95
CA ALA A 200 17.34 5.73 11.70
C ALA A 200 18.49 6.73 11.51
N LYS A 201 19.02 7.31 12.60
CA LYS A 201 20.14 8.28 12.59
C LYS A 201 19.90 9.38 11.53
N HIS A 202 20.89 9.62 10.64
CA HIS A 202 20.78 10.62 9.57
C HIS A 202 19.67 10.34 8.55
N CYS A 203 19.31 9.06 8.34
CA CYS A 203 18.26 8.68 7.39
C CYS A 203 16.85 9.15 7.82
N ARG A 204 16.63 9.50 9.11
CA ARG A 204 15.37 10.07 9.59
C ARG A 204 15.05 11.41 8.93
N HIS A 205 16.07 12.15 8.49
CA HIS A 205 15.93 13.47 7.87
C HIS A 205 15.61 13.41 6.37
N TYR A 206 15.65 12.22 5.75
CA TYR A 206 15.31 12.09 4.33
C TYR A 206 13.83 12.45 4.09
N LEU A 207 13.58 13.35 3.12
CA LEU A 207 12.25 13.78 2.72
C LEU A 207 11.60 12.76 1.76
N TRP A 208 11.57 11.50 2.19
CA TRP A 208 11.12 10.36 1.39
C TRP A 208 9.68 9.92 1.69
N ARG A 209 8.92 10.81 2.26
CA ARG A 209 7.47 10.72 2.38
C ARG A 209 6.82 11.74 1.47
N PHE A 210 5.94 11.26 0.60
CA PHE A 210 5.28 12.02 -0.44
C PHE A 210 3.78 12.00 -0.21
N GLY A 211 3.12 13.15 -0.37
CA GLY A 211 1.68 13.30 -0.22
C GLY A 211 1.14 14.32 -1.20
N ILE A 212 -0.12 14.20 -1.56
CA ILE A 212 -0.85 15.21 -2.33
C ILE A 212 -1.11 16.41 -1.40
N LYS A 213 -0.86 17.65 -1.89
CA LYS A 213 -1.15 18.89 -1.17
C LYS A 213 -2.64 19.11 -0.95
#